data_bf487c00ac50c046d3c48f7834a2db80
#
_entry.id   bf487c00ac50c046d3c48f7834a2db80
#
_cell.length_a   1.000
_cell.length_b   1.000
_cell.length_c   1.000
_cell.angle_alpha   90.00
_cell.angle_beta   90.00
_cell.angle_gamma   90.00
#
_symmetry.space_group_name_H-M   'P 1'
#
loop_
_entity.id
_entity.type
_entity.pdbx_description
1 polymer ?
#
loop_
_entity_poly.entity_id
_entity_poly.type
_entity_poly.pdbx_seq_one_letter_code
_entity_poly.pdbx_strand_id
1 'polypeptide(L)'
;MRIIPVNLKHTVAAVGSFVLLAGMAVAEMAPPELMQKLRKAPAAEAPGIAHEIEAYWQRSGSAAMDLLLARGREAMADGDPRQAIEHLTALTDHAPDFAEGFHTRAQAYYGADLYGPALDDLERTLALNPDNYNAIFGLAVMLQEFGDLGRAAEMYRKALALNPHHEDARSALEGLRRDGIGREL
;
A
#
# COMPACT_ATOMS: atom_id res chain seq x y z
N MET A 1 -15.52 -55.69 60.40
CA MET A 1 -15.71 -55.22 59.06
C MET A 1 -15.38 -53.72 59.07
N ARG A 2 -14.15 -53.32 58.68
CA ARG A 2 -13.69 -51.93 58.80
C ARG A 2 -13.85 -51.29 57.43
N ILE A 3 -14.65 -50.26 57.33
CA ILE A 3 -14.84 -49.43 56.13
C ILE A 3 -13.75 -48.33 56.10
N ILE A 4 -12.94 -48.34 55.12
CA ILE A 4 -11.91 -47.31 54.90
C ILE A 4 -12.56 -46.19 54.09
N PRO A 5 -12.47 -44.89 54.49
CA PRO A 5 -12.99 -43.79 53.69
C PRO A 5 -11.98 -43.45 52.59
N VAL A 6 -12.46 -43.42 51.35
CA VAL A 6 -11.72 -42.96 50.18
C VAL A 6 -11.69 -41.44 50.19
N ASN A 7 -10.50 -40.90 50.35
CA ASN A 7 -10.27 -39.45 50.35
C ASN A 7 -10.10 -38.96 48.88
N LEU A 8 -11.19 -38.42 48.34
CA LEU A 8 -11.20 -37.87 46.96
C LEU A 8 -10.57 -36.46 46.96
N LYS A 9 -9.27 -36.42 46.74
CA LYS A 9 -8.57 -35.15 46.52
C LYS A 9 -8.96 -34.61 45.16
N HIS A 10 -9.61 -33.46 45.17
CA HIS A 10 -9.95 -32.70 43.96
C HIS A 10 -8.67 -32.20 43.31
N THR A 11 -8.29 -32.80 42.22
CA THR A 11 -7.28 -32.26 41.29
C THR A 11 -7.95 -31.15 40.46
N VAL A 12 -7.76 -29.91 40.87
CA VAL A 12 -8.13 -28.75 40.03
C VAL A 12 -7.09 -28.67 38.91
N ALA A 13 -7.49 -29.11 37.74
CA ALA A 13 -6.70 -28.88 36.53
C ALA A 13 -6.83 -27.39 36.19
N ALA A 14 -5.75 -26.64 36.41
CA ALA A 14 -5.61 -25.27 35.91
C ALA A 14 -5.51 -25.34 34.38
N VAL A 15 -6.61 -25.05 33.70
CA VAL A 15 -6.62 -24.79 32.26
C VAL A 15 -5.98 -23.41 32.08
N GLY A 16 -4.67 -23.41 31.78
CA GLY A 16 -3.96 -22.22 31.38
C GLY A 16 -4.53 -21.74 30.03
N SER A 17 -5.30 -20.66 30.08
CA SER A 17 -5.70 -19.95 28.88
C SER A 17 -4.44 -19.39 28.20
N PHE A 18 -3.95 -20.09 27.19
CA PHE A 18 -2.93 -19.58 26.28
C PHE A 18 -3.62 -18.53 25.41
N VAL A 19 -3.58 -17.28 25.83
CA VAL A 19 -3.94 -16.15 24.95
C VAL A 19 -2.83 -16.08 23.90
N LEU A 20 -3.08 -16.67 22.74
CA LEU A 20 -2.30 -16.36 21.54
C LEU A 20 -2.55 -14.86 21.25
N LEU A 21 -1.63 -14.01 21.69
CA LEU A 21 -1.45 -12.70 21.11
C LEU A 21 -0.98 -12.96 19.67
N ALA A 22 -1.94 -13.07 18.75
CA ALA A 22 -1.66 -12.89 17.35
C ALA A 22 -1.12 -11.46 17.25
N GLY A 23 0.21 -11.31 17.16
CA GLY A 23 0.83 -10.05 16.88
C GLY A 23 0.22 -9.54 15.57
N MET A 24 -0.53 -8.45 15.64
CA MET A 24 -0.96 -7.77 14.43
C MET A 24 0.31 -7.37 13.71
N ALA A 25 0.53 -7.95 12.54
CA ALA A 25 1.62 -7.54 11.66
C ALA A 25 1.31 -6.09 11.27
N VAL A 26 2.10 -5.16 11.80
CA VAL A 26 1.98 -3.74 11.46
C VAL A 26 2.79 -3.55 10.19
N ALA A 27 2.13 -3.10 9.14
CA ALA A 27 2.81 -2.73 7.90
C ALA A 27 3.91 -1.69 8.19
N GLU A 28 5.09 -1.92 7.65
CA GLU A 28 6.26 -1.10 7.94
C GLU A 28 6.19 0.22 7.16
N MET A 29 6.04 1.33 7.87
CA MET A 29 6.18 2.66 7.28
C MET A 29 7.65 2.95 7.01
N ALA A 30 7.96 3.60 5.88
CA ALA A 30 9.33 4.03 5.62
C ALA A 30 9.79 5.04 6.69
N PRO A 31 11.03 4.94 7.20
CA PRO A 31 11.55 5.90 8.16
C PRO A 31 11.44 7.34 7.64
N PRO A 32 10.99 8.31 8.47
CA PRO A 32 10.85 9.71 8.04
C PRO A 32 12.16 10.32 7.52
N GLU A 33 13.30 9.86 8.05
CA GLU A 33 14.64 10.28 7.62
C GLU A 33 14.91 9.88 6.18
N LEU A 34 14.41 8.71 5.75
CA LEU A 34 14.60 8.21 4.40
C LEU A 34 13.77 9.04 3.41
N MET A 35 12.53 9.38 3.77
CA MET A 35 11.70 10.31 3.00
C MET A 35 12.34 11.70 2.90
N GLN A 36 12.95 12.19 3.99
CA GLN A 36 13.68 13.46 3.96
C GLN A 36 14.94 13.38 3.10
N LYS A 37 15.65 12.25 3.14
CA LYS A 37 16.83 12.00 2.29
C LYS A 37 16.43 12.02 0.82
N LEU A 38 15.33 11.36 0.43
CA LEU A 38 14.83 11.38 -0.96
C LEU A 38 14.55 12.81 -1.45
N ARG A 39 13.88 13.62 -0.63
CA ARG A 39 13.56 15.01 -0.99
C ARG A 39 14.78 15.89 -1.27
N LYS A 40 15.93 15.54 -0.70
CA LYS A 40 17.18 16.31 -0.80
C LYS A 40 18.25 15.63 -1.66
N ALA A 41 17.99 14.43 -2.13
CA ALA A 41 18.97 13.62 -2.84
C ALA A 41 19.36 14.25 -4.17
N PRO A 42 20.62 14.14 -4.60
CA PRO A 42 21.00 14.35 -5.99
C PRO A 42 20.28 13.35 -6.89
N ALA A 43 20.03 13.73 -8.16
CA ALA A 43 19.31 12.88 -9.12
C ALA A 43 19.95 11.48 -9.29
N ALA A 44 21.27 11.38 -9.20
CA ALA A 44 21.98 10.10 -9.33
C ALA A 44 21.73 9.13 -8.16
N GLU A 45 21.41 9.63 -6.96
CA GLU A 45 21.19 8.83 -5.75
C GLU A 45 19.70 8.55 -5.50
N ALA A 46 18.82 9.40 -6.03
CA ALA A 46 17.39 9.35 -5.75
C ALA A 46 16.73 8.01 -6.10
N PRO A 47 17.03 7.33 -7.23
CA PRO A 47 16.42 6.05 -7.55
C PRO A 47 16.70 4.96 -6.50
N GLY A 48 17.93 4.91 -5.97
CA GLY A 48 18.28 3.94 -4.93
C GLY A 48 17.53 4.19 -3.62
N ILE A 49 17.37 5.46 -3.24
CA ILE A 49 16.62 5.84 -2.03
C ILE A 49 15.13 5.57 -2.22
N ALA A 50 14.56 5.87 -3.38
CA ALA A 50 13.18 5.58 -3.70
C ALA A 50 12.89 4.08 -3.62
N HIS A 51 13.77 3.26 -4.20
CA HIS A 51 13.68 1.80 -4.12
C HIS A 51 13.73 1.29 -2.67
N GLU A 52 14.58 1.87 -1.82
CA GLU A 52 14.65 1.52 -0.40
C GLU A 52 13.33 1.85 0.32
N ILE A 53 12.74 3.03 0.08
CA ILE A 53 11.43 3.43 0.62
C ILE A 53 10.33 2.46 0.20
N GLU A 54 10.25 2.14 -1.09
CA GLU A 54 9.27 1.22 -1.64
C GLU A 54 9.42 -0.20 -1.07
N ALA A 55 10.66 -0.62 -0.80
CA ALA A 55 10.93 -1.90 -0.13
C ALA A 55 10.38 -1.95 1.31
N TYR A 56 10.33 -0.84 2.04
CA TYR A 56 9.62 -0.76 3.32
C TYR A 56 8.11 -0.92 3.12
N TRP A 57 7.53 -0.19 2.17
CA TRP A 57 6.08 -0.23 1.92
C TRP A 57 5.60 -1.62 1.48
N GLN A 58 6.47 -2.44 0.89
CA GLN A 58 6.15 -3.78 0.40
C GLN A 58 6.15 -4.87 1.49
N ARG A 59 6.54 -4.55 2.72
CA ARG A 59 6.59 -5.49 3.83
C ARG A 59 5.30 -5.44 4.64
N SER A 60 4.52 -6.50 4.56
CA SER A 60 3.30 -6.63 5.37
C SER A 60 3.59 -7.10 6.80
N GLY A 61 4.80 -7.57 7.08
CA GLY A 61 5.15 -8.26 8.33
C GLY A 61 4.69 -9.72 8.37
N SER A 62 4.09 -10.23 7.29
CA SER A 62 3.61 -11.61 7.16
C SER A 62 4.04 -12.22 5.84
N ALA A 63 4.82 -13.29 5.88
CA ALA A 63 5.29 -13.98 4.67
C ALA A 63 4.12 -14.48 3.78
N ALA A 64 2.98 -14.83 4.37
CA ALA A 64 1.80 -15.24 3.61
C ALA A 64 1.18 -14.06 2.85
N MET A 65 1.13 -12.88 3.45
CA MET A 65 0.62 -11.66 2.82
C MET A 65 1.59 -11.15 1.75
N ASP A 66 2.90 -11.20 2.02
CA ASP A 66 3.94 -10.86 1.05
C ASP A 66 3.86 -11.78 -0.19
N LEU A 67 3.54 -13.06 0.01
CA LEU A 67 3.32 -14.01 -1.09
C LEU A 67 2.07 -13.65 -1.91
N LEU A 68 0.97 -13.23 -1.29
CA LEU A 68 -0.23 -12.79 -2.00
C LEU A 68 0.06 -11.52 -2.82
N LEU A 69 0.82 -10.58 -2.28
CA LEU A 69 1.27 -9.39 -3.00
C LEU A 69 2.11 -9.78 -4.24
N ALA A 70 3.06 -10.68 -4.05
CA ALA A 70 3.91 -11.15 -5.14
C ALA A 70 3.10 -11.82 -6.26
N ARG A 71 2.13 -12.70 -5.90
CA ARG A 71 1.25 -13.35 -6.89
C ARG A 71 0.35 -12.35 -7.63
N GLY A 72 -0.17 -11.34 -6.91
CA GLY A 72 -0.94 -10.29 -7.56
C GLY A 72 -0.13 -9.52 -8.61
N ARG A 73 1.12 -9.20 -8.29
CA ARG A 73 2.04 -8.51 -9.21
C ARG A 73 2.46 -9.40 -10.39
N GLU A 74 2.71 -10.67 -10.15
CA GLU A 74 2.99 -11.66 -11.20
C GLU A 74 1.83 -11.76 -12.18
N ALA A 75 0.60 -11.92 -11.69
CA ALA A 75 -0.59 -11.97 -12.53
C ALA A 75 -0.78 -10.68 -13.36
N MET A 76 -0.49 -9.48 -12.79
CA MET A 76 -0.50 -8.24 -13.57
C MET A 76 0.57 -8.24 -14.67
N ALA A 77 1.78 -8.73 -14.37
CA ALA A 77 2.86 -8.82 -15.36
C ALA A 77 2.53 -9.80 -16.49
N ASP A 78 1.78 -10.85 -16.19
CA ASP A 78 1.28 -11.83 -17.16
C ASP A 78 0.05 -11.33 -17.96
N GLY A 79 -0.45 -10.12 -17.65
CA GLY A 79 -1.60 -9.52 -18.32
C GLY A 79 -2.94 -10.11 -17.89
N ASP A 80 -3.01 -10.72 -16.69
CA ASP A 80 -4.24 -11.24 -16.08
C ASP A 80 -4.68 -10.38 -14.87
N PRO A 81 -5.31 -9.22 -15.11
CA PRO A 81 -5.77 -8.36 -14.04
C PRO A 81 -6.86 -9.00 -13.18
N ARG A 82 -7.63 -9.96 -13.71
CA ARG A 82 -8.65 -10.69 -12.93
C ARG A 82 -8.00 -11.54 -11.84
N GLN A 83 -7.01 -12.34 -12.20
CA GLN A 83 -6.27 -13.16 -11.24
C GLN A 83 -5.52 -12.28 -10.24
N ALA A 84 -4.97 -11.15 -10.69
CA ALA A 84 -4.35 -10.16 -9.80
C ALA A 84 -5.34 -9.66 -8.74
N ILE A 85 -6.54 -9.24 -9.16
CA ILE A 85 -7.61 -8.77 -8.25
C ILE A 85 -7.99 -9.85 -7.23
N GLU A 86 -8.09 -11.12 -7.64
CA GLU A 86 -8.41 -12.23 -6.72
C GLU A 86 -7.34 -12.39 -5.62
N HIS A 87 -6.06 -12.44 -5.98
CA HIS A 87 -4.97 -12.53 -5.00
C HIS A 87 -4.89 -11.32 -4.09
N LEU A 88 -5.05 -10.12 -4.66
CA LEU A 88 -4.96 -8.87 -3.90
C LEU A 88 -6.20 -8.61 -3.04
N THR A 89 -7.36 -9.14 -3.41
CA THR A 89 -8.56 -9.12 -2.55
C THR A 89 -8.34 -10.01 -1.34
N ALA A 90 -7.84 -11.23 -1.54
CA ALA A 90 -7.48 -12.08 -0.41
C ALA A 90 -6.44 -11.41 0.50
N LEU A 91 -5.46 -10.69 -0.08
CA LEU A 91 -4.49 -9.92 0.69
C LEU A 91 -5.15 -8.83 1.54
N THR A 92 -5.99 -7.98 0.94
CA THR A 92 -6.59 -6.84 1.65
C THR A 92 -7.65 -7.26 2.67
N ASP A 93 -8.30 -8.41 2.49
CA ASP A 93 -9.23 -8.99 3.46
C ASP A 93 -8.50 -9.50 4.72
N HIS A 94 -7.30 -10.05 4.55
CA HIS A 94 -6.49 -10.57 5.66
C HIS A 94 -5.53 -9.54 6.28
N ALA A 95 -5.19 -8.49 5.54
CA ALA A 95 -4.31 -7.41 6.00
C ALA A 95 -4.93 -6.02 5.69
N PRO A 96 -6.04 -5.64 6.36
CA PRO A 96 -6.80 -4.42 6.06
C PRO A 96 -6.05 -3.11 6.36
N ASP A 97 -4.91 -3.19 7.03
CA ASP A 97 -4.03 -2.04 7.35
C ASP A 97 -2.75 -2.01 6.50
N PHE A 98 -2.63 -2.91 5.52
CA PHE A 98 -1.49 -2.96 4.62
C PHE A 98 -1.74 -2.12 3.36
N ALA A 99 -1.25 -0.88 3.37
CA ALA A 99 -1.46 0.11 2.31
C ALA A 99 -1.07 -0.38 0.92
N GLU A 100 0.05 -1.10 0.79
CA GLU A 100 0.56 -1.57 -0.50
C GLU A 100 -0.33 -2.65 -1.14
N GLY A 101 -1.09 -3.40 -0.34
CA GLY A 101 -2.10 -4.33 -0.84
C GLY A 101 -3.19 -3.60 -1.64
N PHE A 102 -3.74 -2.52 -1.08
CA PHE A 102 -4.72 -1.66 -1.74
C PHE A 102 -4.12 -0.93 -2.94
N HIS A 103 -2.91 -0.37 -2.80
CA HIS A 103 -2.24 0.29 -3.90
C HIS A 103 -2.05 -0.63 -5.11
N THR A 104 -1.56 -1.84 -4.89
CA THR A 104 -1.36 -2.80 -5.98
C THR A 104 -2.70 -3.27 -6.56
N ARG A 105 -3.76 -3.44 -5.73
CA ARG A 105 -5.08 -3.78 -6.22
C ARG A 105 -5.71 -2.65 -7.03
N ALA A 106 -5.50 -1.40 -6.65
CA ALA A 106 -5.91 -0.25 -7.45
C ALA A 106 -5.31 -0.27 -8.86
N GLN A 107 -4.03 -0.63 -8.97
CA GLN A 107 -3.37 -0.81 -10.27
C GLN A 107 -4.00 -1.95 -11.09
N ALA A 108 -4.35 -3.07 -10.46
CA ALA A 108 -5.03 -4.18 -11.12
C ALA A 108 -6.45 -3.80 -11.58
N TYR A 109 -7.20 -3.07 -10.74
CA TYR A 109 -8.52 -2.54 -11.12
C TYR A 109 -8.43 -1.54 -12.27
N TYR A 110 -7.45 -0.63 -12.23
CA TYR A 110 -7.23 0.32 -13.31
C TYR A 110 -6.90 -0.40 -14.64
N GLY A 111 -6.03 -1.40 -14.62
CA GLY A 111 -5.70 -2.24 -15.77
C GLY A 111 -6.87 -3.08 -16.29
N ALA A 112 -7.93 -3.24 -15.49
CA ALA A 112 -9.19 -3.90 -15.87
C ALA A 112 -10.31 -2.92 -16.23
N ASP A 113 -10.03 -1.62 -16.38
CA ASP A 113 -11.00 -0.53 -16.61
C ASP A 113 -12.06 -0.38 -15.50
N LEU A 114 -11.76 -0.90 -14.30
CA LEU A 114 -12.62 -0.82 -13.12
C LEU A 114 -12.25 0.43 -12.28
N TYR A 115 -12.51 1.60 -12.83
CA TYR A 115 -12.03 2.89 -12.27
C TYR A 115 -12.64 3.24 -10.91
N GLY A 116 -13.90 2.91 -10.64
CA GLY A 116 -14.53 3.15 -9.33
C GLY A 116 -13.79 2.44 -8.20
N PRO A 117 -13.68 1.10 -8.23
CA PRO A 117 -12.90 0.35 -7.24
C PRO A 117 -11.42 0.76 -7.18
N ALA A 118 -10.80 1.14 -8.32
CA ALA A 118 -9.43 1.64 -8.32
C ALA A 118 -9.29 2.93 -7.50
N LEU A 119 -10.24 3.86 -7.63
CA LEU A 119 -10.26 5.10 -6.87
C LEU A 119 -10.43 4.84 -5.37
N ASP A 120 -11.39 3.99 -4.99
CA ASP A 120 -11.63 3.62 -3.59
C ASP A 120 -10.36 3.02 -2.94
N ASP A 121 -9.64 2.17 -3.66
CA ASP A 121 -8.41 1.57 -3.18
C ASP A 121 -7.24 2.57 -3.10
N LEU A 122 -7.14 3.54 -4.02
CA LEU A 122 -6.17 4.63 -3.91
C LEU A 122 -6.46 5.52 -2.69
N GLU A 123 -7.73 5.85 -2.43
CA GLU A 123 -8.13 6.61 -1.25
C GLU A 123 -7.79 5.84 0.03
N ARG A 124 -8.06 4.53 0.06
CA ARG A 124 -7.69 3.68 1.19
C ARG A 124 -6.19 3.62 1.39
N THR A 125 -5.41 3.49 0.30
CA THR A 125 -3.95 3.53 0.33
C THR A 125 -3.44 4.81 0.99
N LEU A 126 -3.95 5.96 0.57
CA LEU A 126 -3.52 7.27 1.08
C LEU A 126 -4.01 7.55 2.50
N ALA A 127 -5.11 6.93 2.93
CA ALA A 127 -5.54 6.97 4.33
C ALA A 127 -4.59 6.17 5.24
N LEU A 128 -4.01 5.08 4.75
CA LEU A 128 -3.06 4.23 5.48
C LEU A 128 -1.62 4.74 5.37
N ASN A 129 -1.23 5.22 4.19
CA ASN A 129 0.11 5.75 3.92
C ASN A 129 0.01 7.06 3.10
N PRO A 130 -0.12 8.23 3.75
CA PRO A 130 -0.26 9.52 3.08
C PRO A 130 1.00 9.97 2.33
N ASP A 131 2.14 9.34 2.57
CA ASP A 131 3.42 9.61 1.94
C ASP A 131 3.69 8.72 0.70
N ASN A 132 2.73 7.85 0.32
CA ASN A 132 2.86 7.02 -0.87
C ASN A 132 2.72 7.88 -2.14
N TYR A 133 3.85 8.38 -2.62
CA TYR A 133 3.91 9.24 -3.80
C TYR A 133 3.47 8.53 -5.09
N ASN A 134 3.60 7.19 -5.16
CA ASN A 134 3.12 6.41 -6.30
C ASN A 134 1.58 6.32 -6.31
N ALA A 135 0.94 6.17 -5.15
CA ALA A 135 -0.52 6.20 -5.06
C ALA A 135 -1.08 7.61 -5.35
N ILE A 136 -0.40 8.68 -4.89
CA ILE A 136 -0.76 10.07 -5.23
C ILE A 136 -0.64 10.29 -6.75
N PHE A 137 0.41 9.77 -7.38
CA PHE A 137 0.57 9.82 -8.83
C PHE A 137 -0.56 9.07 -9.54
N GLY A 138 -0.90 7.85 -9.10
CA GLY A 138 -2.02 7.08 -9.66
C GLY A 138 -3.35 7.82 -9.58
N LEU A 139 -3.64 8.47 -8.45
CA LEU A 139 -4.82 9.33 -8.30
C LEU A 139 -4.78 10.51 -9.29
N ALA A 140 -3.63 11.14 -9.48
CA ALA A 140 -3.47 12.24 -10.45
C ALA A 140 -3.74 11.78 -11.89
N VAL A 141 -3.27 10.59 -12.27
CA VAL A 141 -3.54 10.00 -13.59
C VAL A 141 -5.03 9.80 -13.79
N MET A 142 -5.73 9.21 -12.83
CA MET A 142 -7.18 9.00 -12.91
C MET A 142 -7.95 10.32 -13.01
N LEU A 143 -7.59 11.33 -12.21
CA LEU A 143 -8.21 12.67 -12.31
C LEU A 143 -7.99 13.31 -13.68
N GLN A 144 -6.81 13.13 -14.26
CA GLN A 144 -6.50 13.61 -15.60
C GLN A 144 -7.36 12.93 -16.66
N GLU A 145 -7.53 11.61 -16.61
CA GLU A 145 -8.36 10.86 -17.54
C GLU A 145 -9.84 11.24 -17.45
N PHE A 146 -10.33 11.54 -16.25
CA PHE A 146 -11.69 12.06 -16.05
C PHE A 146 -11.86 13.54 -16.36
N GLY A 147 -10.81 14.21 -16.84
CA GLY A 147 -10.84 15.60 -17.25
C GLY A 147 -10.75 16.62 -16.12
N ASP A 148 -10.52 16.19 -14.89
CA ASP A 148 -10.26 17.09 -13.77
C ASP A 148 -8.79 17.50 -13.70
N LEU A 149 -8.39 18.25 -14.73
CA LEU A 149 -7.00 18.61 -14.95
C LEU A 149 -6.43 19.52 -13.85
N GLY A 150 -7.30 20.32 -13.20
CA GLY A 150 -6.91 21.16 -12.08
C GLY A 150 -6.44 20.34 -10.88
N ARG A 151 -7.29 19.41 -10.40
CA ARG A 151 -6.94 18.53 -9.30
C ARG A 151 -5.83 17.55 -9.68
N ALA A 152 -5.77 17.08 -10.93
CA ALA A 152 -4.67 16.25 -11.41
C ALA A 152 -3.31 16.98 -11.25
N ALA A 153 -3.23 18.25 -11.67
CA ALA A 153 -2.03 19.06 -11.52
C ALA A 153 -1.61 19.25 -10.06
N GLU A 154 -2.58 19.40 -9.15
CA GLU A 154 -2.32 19.49 -7.69
C GLU A 154 -1.73 18.18 -7.15
N MET A 155 -2.29 17.03 -7.54
CA MET A 155 -1.80 15.73 -7.11
C MET A 155 -0.41 15.42 -7.68
N TYR A 156 -0.12 15.75 -8.94
CA TYR A 156 1.23 15.65 -9.48
C TYR A 156 2.25 16.49 -8.70
N ARG A 157 1.89 17.74 -8.33
CA ARG A 157 2.75 18.56 -7.47
C ARG A 157 2.97 17.94 -6.09
N LYS A 158 1.92 17.34 -5.50
CA LYS A 158 2.01 16.66 -4.21
C LYS A 158 2.95 15.44 -4.29
N ALA A 159 2.85 14.63 -5.34
CA ALA A 159 3.77 13.51 -5.57
C ALA A 159 5.22 14.01 -5.69
N LEU A 160 5.45 15.09 -6.46
CA LEU A 160 6.76 15.71 -6.64
C LEU A 160 7.30 16.38 -5.38
N ALA A 161 6.44 16.84 -4.46
CA ALA A 161 6.88 17.37 -3.17
C ALA A 161 7.43 16.26 -2.25
N LEU A 162 6.95 15.03 -2.39
CA LEU A 162 7.44 13.85 -1.66
C LEU A 162 8.65 13.21 -2.36
N ASN A 163 8.57 13.03 -3.67
CA ASN A 163 9.65 12.52 -4.51
C ASN A 163 9.92 13.49 -5.68
N PRO A 164 10.85 14.45 -5.52
CA PRO A 164 11.19 15.42 -6.58
C PRO A 164 11.74 14.79 -7.87
N HIS A 165 12.12 13.50 -7.80
CA HIS A 165 12.71 12.75 -8.90
C HIS A 165 11.71 11.80 -9.58
N HIS A 166 10.41 11.91 -9.28
CA HIS A 166 9.38 11.13 -9.94
C HIS A 166 9.16 11.62 -11.37
N GLU A 167 9.83 10.97 -12.32
CA GLU A 167 9.90 11.44 -13.71
C GLU A 167 8.54 11.49 -14.40
N ASP A 168 7.68 10.46 -14.18
CA ASP A 168 6.35 10.41 -14.79
C ASP A 168 5.45 11.54 -14.28
N ALA A 169 5.48 11.83 -12.98
CA ALA A 169 4.72 12.94 -12.41
C ALA A 169 5.19 14.29 -12.94
N ARG A 170 6.50 14.46 -13.13
CA ARG A 170 7.07 15.66 -13.72
C ARG A 170 6.63 15.83 -15.17
N SER A 171 6.76 14.77 -15.94
CA SER A 171 6.41 14.76 -17.37
C SER A 171 4.92 15.05 -17.58
N ALA A 172 4.05 14.43 -16.79
CA ALA A 172 2.61 14.65 -16.83
C ALA A 172 2.25 16.11 -16.47
N LEU A 173 2.83 16.64 -15.38
CA LEU A 173 2.60 18.02 -14.98
C LEU A 173 3.10 19.04 -16.03
N GLU A 174 4.22 18.78 -16.67
CA GLU A 174 4.74 19.61 -17.77
C GLU A 174 3.82 19.54 -19.00
N GLY A 175 3.21 18.38 -19.27
CA GLY A 175 2.18 18.23 -20.29
C GLY A 175 1.00 19.16 -20.02
N LEU A 176 0.39 19.07 -18.83
CA LEU A 176 -0.72 19.93 -18.43
C LEU A 176 -0.39 21.42 -18.50
N ARG A 177 0.83 21.82 -18.11
CA ARG A 177 1.26 23.22 -18.19
C ARG A 177 1.38 23.74 -19.63
N ARG A 178 1.81 22.91 -20.58
CA ARG A 178 1.83 23.27 -22.01
C ARG A 178 0.43 23.54 -22.53
N ASP A 179 -0.56 22.77 -22.06
CA ASP A 179 -1.96 22.93 -22.42
C ASP A 179 -2.67 24.08 -21.67
N GLY A 180 -1.90 24.86 -20.91
CA GLY A 180 -2.40 26.04 -20.18
C GLY A 180 -3.04 25.74 -18.81
N ILE A 181 -2.98 24.49 -18.37
CA ILE A 181 -3.55 24.03 -17.10
C ILE A 181 -2.53 24.20 -15.97
N GLY A 182 -3.01 24.67 -14.80
CA GLY A 182 -2.18 24.74 -13.60
C GLY A 182 -1.04 25.77 -13.66
N ARG A 183 -1.16 26.81 -14.48
CA ARG A 183 -0.32 27.99 -14.38
C ARG A 183 -0.76 28.77 -13.13
N GLU A 184 0.15 28.94 -12.20
CA GLU A 184 -0.03 29.96 -11.17
C GLU A 184 0.01 31.33 -11.85
N LEU A 185 -1.04 32.14 -11.67
CA LEU A 185 -1.13 33.52 -12.11
C LEU A 185 -0.26 34.39 -11.22
#